data_a3a0ad68ec5aa7dfd18de49bfc4a4f93
#
_entry.id   a3a0ad68ec5aa7dfd18de49bfc4a4f93
#
_cell.length_a   1.000
_cell.length_b   1.000
_cell.length_c   1.000
_cell.angle_alpha   90.00
_cell.angle_beta   90.00
_cell.angle_gamma   90.00
#
_symmetry.space_group_name_H-M   'P 1'
#
loop_
_entity.id
_entity.type
_entity.pdbx_description
1 polymer ?
#
loop_
_entity_poly.entity_id
_entity_poly.type
_entity_poly.pdbx_seq_one_letter_code
_entity_poly.pdbx_strand_id
1 'polypeptide(L)'
;MKSILLTLMVFSGLIVFADDKNEASQSLNPILIDVRTYAEWNDGHIETAIHIPLEKISNTIEGVIKDKDQVIYLYCRSGNRSGQAEIALKSIGYVNAKNIGGIKEVSTNLLLKILKD
;
A
#
# COMPACT_ATOMS: atom_id res chain seq x y z
N MET A 1 25.75 -6.00 44.92
CA MET A 1 25.35 -7.21 44.17
C MET A 1 23.90 -7.18 43.72
N LYS A 2 22.97 -6.78 44.59
CA LYS A 2 21.54 -6.75 44.23
C LYS A 2 21.19 -5.73 43.17
N SER A 3 21.91 -4.62 43.10
CA SER A 3 21.68 -3.56 42.12
C SER A 3 22.03 -3.96 40.69
N ILE A 4 22.95 -4.89 40.52
CA ILE A 4 23.38 -5.36 39.19
C ILE A 4 22.30 -6.16 38.51
N LEU A 5 21.53 -6.96 39.27
CA LEU A 5 20.42 -7.75 38.75
C LEU A 5 19.27 -6.90 38.25
N LEU A 6 18.98 -5.79 38.91
CA LEU A 6 17.93 -4.86 38.52
C LEU A 6 18.23 -4.19 37.18
N THR A 7 19.51 -3.90 36.92
CA THR A 7 19.92 -3.25 35.69
C THR A 7 19.69 -4.14 34.45
N LEU A 8 19.88 -5.44 34.61
CA LEU A 8 19.67 -6.40 33.53
C LEU A 8 18.20 -6.52 33.12
N MET A 9 17.27 -6.41 34.05
CA MET A 9 15.83 -6.50 33.76
C MET A 9 15.35 -5.31 32.91
N VAL A 10 15.87 -4.13 33.17
CA VAL A 10 15.49 -2.93 32.42
C VAL A 10 15.92 -3.02 30.95
N PHE A 11 17.04 -3.65 30.68
CA PHE A 11 17.53 -3.81 29.31
C PHE A 11 16.62 -4.70 28.47
N SER A 12 16.11 -5.77 29.03
CA SER A 12 15.22 -6.69 28.31
C SER A 12 13.94 -6.01 27.84
N GLY A 13 13.38 -5.15 28.68
CA GLY A 13 12.15 -4.45 28.34
C GLY A 13 12.29 -3.49 27.18
N LEU A 14 13.43 -2.82 27.07
CA LEU A 14 13.68 -1.87 25.97
C LEU A 14 13.80 -2.56 24.61
N ILE A 15 14.38 -3.73 24.56
CA ILE A 15 14.55 -4.49 23.31
C ILE A 15 13.20 -4.91 22.75
N VAL A 16 12.27 -5.33 23.59
CA VAL A 16 10.92 -5.75 23.15
C VAL A 16 10.14 -4.60 22.53
N PHE A 17 10.24 -3.39 23.09
CA PHE A 17 9.56 -2.23 22.53
C PHE A 17 10.10 -1.85 21.15
N ALA A 18 11.39 -2.01 20.90
CA ALA A 18 11.99 -1.70 19.61
C ALA A 18 11.46 -2.63 18.51
N ASP A 19 11.29 -3.91 18.81
CA ASP A 19 10.75 -4.89 17.86
C ASP A 19 9.31 -4.58 17.48
N ASP A 20 8.47 -4.21 18.44
CA ASP A 20 7.08 -3.84 18.19
C ASP A 20 6.95 -2.65 17.24
N LYS A 21 7.81 -1.66 17.38
CA LYS A 21 7.80 -0.48 16.51
C LYS A 21 8.16 -0.83 15.07
N ASN A 22 9.08 -1.74 14.86
CA ASN A 22 9.48 -2.16 13.52
C ASN A 22 8.36 -2.89 12.79
N GLU A 23 7.66 -3.76 13.48
CA GLU A 23 6.52 -4.47 12.90
C GLU A 23 5.39 -3.52 12.50
N ALA A 24 5.06 -2.56 13.36
CA ALA A 24 4.02 -1.59 13.09
C ALA A 24 4.36 -0.73 11.87
N SER A 25 5.61 -0.31 11.70
CA SER A 25 5.98 0.52 10.56
C SER A 25 5.95 -0.24 9.24
N GLN A 26 6.24 -1.55 9.23
CA GLN A 26 6.14 -2.37 8.02
C GLN A 26 4.70 -2.51 7.53
N SER A 27 3.74 -2.65 8.44
CA SER A 27 2.32 -2.82 8.09
C SER A 27 1.70 -1.55 7.51
N LEU A 28 2.35 -0.38 7.67
CA LEU A 28 1.83 0.90 7.19
C LEU A 28 2.32 1.29 5.80
N ASN A 29 3.22 0.48 5.19
CA ASN A 29 3.71 0.79 3.85
C ASN A 29 2.66 0.44 2.79
N PRO A 30 2.06 1.44 2.13
CA PRO A 30 1.04 1.16 1.14
C PRO A 30 1.63 0.62 -0.16
N ILE A 31 0.84 -0.22 -0.82
CA ILE A 31 1.13 -0.66 -2.19
C ILE A 31 0.23 0.15 -3.11
N LEU A 32 0.84 0.75 -4.12
CA LEU A 32 0.13 1.60 -5.07
C LEU A 32 -0.22 0.82 -6.33
N ILE A 33 -1.50 0.84 -6.71
CA ILE A 33 -2.00 0.12 -7.88
C ILE A 33 -2.67 1.09 -8.85
N ASP A 34 -2.23 1.03 -10.10
CA ASP A 34 -2.82 1.74 -11.23
C ASP A 34 -3.86 0.82 -11.88
N VAL A 35 -5.13 1.25 -11.88
CA VAL A 35 -6.22 0.44 -12.44
C VAL A 35 -6.66 0.90 -13.83
N ARG A 36 -5.85 1.72 -14.50
CA ARG A 36 -6.14 2.23 -15.84
C ARG A 36 -5.84 1.17 -16.92
N THR A 37 -6.14 1.51 -18.16
CA THR A 37 -5.85 0.64 -19.31
C THR A 37 -4.35 0.54 -19.59
N TYR A 38 -3.96 -0.44 -20.40
CA TYR A 38 -2.56 -0.59 -20.83
C TYR A 38 -2.09 0.61 -21.65
N ALA A 39 -2.95 1.17 -22.49
CA ALA A 39 -2.59 2.34 -23.28
C ALA A 39 -2.30 3.54 -22.38
N GLU A 40 -3.10 3.76 -21.35
CA GLU A 40 -2.87 4.84 -20.39
C GLU A 40 -1.59 4.61 -19.59
N TRP A 41 -1.36 3.38 -19.15
CA TRP A 41 -0.14 3.01 -18.42
C TRP A 41 1.11 3.29 -19.25
N ASN A 42 1.11 2.87 -20.51
CA ASN A 42 2.24 3.09 -21.41
C ASN A 42 2.52 4.56 -21.69
N ASP A 43 1.50 5.39 -21.63
CA ASP A 43 1.62 6.84 -21.84
C ASP A 43 2.16 7.58 -20.62
N GLY A 44 2.22 6.92 -19.48
CA GLY A 44 2.78 7.45 -18.23
C GLY A 44 2.11 6.82 -17.02
N HIS A 45 2.90 6.49 -16.01
CA HIS A 45 2.40 5.89 -14.76
C HIS A 45 3.28 6.33 -13.59
N ILE A 46 2.73 6.23 -12.39
CA ILE A 46 3.46 6.59 -11.18
C ILE A 46 4.60 5.60 -10.94
N GLU A 47 5.77 6.11 -10.61
CA GLU A 47 6.88 5.26 -10.18
C GLU A 47 6.44 4.40 -9.00
N THR A 48 6.93 3.18 -8.91
CA THR A 48 6.58 2.19 -7.89
C THR A 48 5.19 1.57 -8.01
N ALA A 49 4.31 2.08 -8.88
CA ALA A 49 2.97 1.52 -9.03
C ALA A 49 3.00 0.14 -9.68
N ILE A 50 2.07 -0.71 -9.27
CA ILE A 50 1.78 -1.98 -9.92
C ILE A 50 0.59 -1.75 -10.83
N HIS A 51 0.63 -2.28 -12.04
CA HIS A 51 -0.47 -2.13 -12.99
C HIS A 51 -1.41 -3.33 -12.94
N ILE A 52 -2.65 -3.09 -12.55
CA ILE A 52 -3.71 -4.09 -12.61
C ILE A 52 -4.98 -3.38 -13.08
N PRO A 53 -5.35 -3.52 -14.37
CA PRO A 53 -6.56 -2.87 -14.88
C PRO A 53 -7.81 -3.23 -14.10
N LEU A 54 -8.78 -2.31 -14.05
CA LEU A 54 -9.99 -2.48 -13.26
C LEU A 54 -10.71 -3.81 -13.52
N GLU A 55 -10.86 -4.19 -14.79
CA GLU A 55 -11.57 -5.41 -15.14
C GLU A 55 -10.87 -6.70 -14.68
N LYS A 56 -9.61 -6.60 -14.29
CA LYS A 56 -8.82 -7.76 -13.84
C LYS A 56 -8.56 -7.77 -12.35
N ILE A 57 -8.89 -6.68 -11.64
CA ILE A 57 -8.43 -6.49 -10.25
C ILE A 57 -8.88 -7.61 -9.32
N SER A 58 -10.16 -8.00 -9.37
CA SER A 58 -10.70 -9.00 -8.46
C SER A 58 -10.10 -10.39 -8.67
N ASN A 59 -9.77 -10.74 -9.91
CA ASN A 59 -9.21 -12.05 -10.23
C ASN A 59 -7.70 -12.12 -10.06
N THR A 60 -7.05 -10.97 -10.04
CA THR A 60 -5.57 -10.90 -10.04
C THR A 60 -4.99 -10.61 -8.67
N ILE A 61 -5.71 -9.87 -7.84
CA ILE A 61 -5.15 -9.29 -6.61
C ILE A 61 -4.61 -10.35 -5.64
N GLU A 62 -5.27 -11.48 -5.49
CA GLU A 62 -4.84 -12.50 -4.52
C GLU A 62 -3.50 -13.13 -4.88
N GLY A 63 -3.14 -13.15 -6.15
CA GLY A 63 -1.82 -13.59 -6.60
C GLY A 63 -0.73 -12.55 -6.40
N VAL A 64 -1.09 -11.28 -6.23
CA VAL A 64 -0.15 -10.16 -6.10
C VAL A 64 0.02 -9.77 -4.65
N ILE A 65 -1.07 -9.66 -3.89
CA ILE A 65 -1.07 -9.24 -2.49
C ILE A 65 -1.84 -10.29 -1.69
N LYS A 66 -1.15 -11.08 -0.90
CA LYS A 66 -1.76 -12.15 -0.12
C LYS A 66 -2.33 -11.67 1.21
N ASP A 67 -1.73 -10.63 1.79
CA ASP A 67 -2.16 -10.08 3.06
C ASP A 67 -3.39 -9.20 2.87
N LYS A 68 -4.54 -9.64 3.38
CA LYS A 68 -5.80 -8.91 3.29
C LYS A 68 -5.81 -7.61 4.10
N ASP A 69 -4.88 -7.46 5.04
CA ASP A 69 -4.75 -6.25 5.84
C ASP A 69 -3.80 -5.22 5.23
N GLN A 70 -3.16 -5.57 4.12
CA GLN A 70 -2.25 -4.67 3.43
C GLN A 70 -2.96 -3.37 3.03
N VAL A 71 -2.35 -2.23 3.31
CA VAL A 71 -2.84 -0.94 2.83
C VAL A 71 -2.57 -0.85 1.33
N ILE A 72 -3.64 -0.65 0.56
CA ILE A 72 -3.59 -0.57 -0.90
C ILE A 72 -4.15 0.78 -1.32
N TYR A 73 -3.35 1.54 -2.05
CA TYR A 73 -3.80 2.79 -2.66
C TYR A 73 -4.08 2.55 -4.13
N LEU A 74 -5.26 2.95 -4.57
CA LEU A 74 -5.74 2.75 -5.94
C LEU A 74 -5.88 4.11 -6.63
N TYR A 75 -5.37 4.22 -7.85
CA TYR A 75 -5.59 5.43 -8.63
C TYR A 75 -5.96 5.10 -10.07
N CYS A 76 -6.58 6.05 -10.73
CA CYS A 76 -6.85 6.00 -12.16
C CYS A 76 -6.59 7.36 -12.78
N ARG A 77 -7.35 7.74 -13.79
CA ARG A 77 -7.19 9.05 -14.41
C ARG A 77 -7.81 10.16 -13.58
N SER A 78 -9.00 9.92 -13.01
CA SER A 78 -9.77 10.92 -12.29
C SER A 78 -10.46 10.41 -11.02
N GLY A 79 -10.25 9.16 -10.63
CA GLY A 79 -10.80 8.60 -9.39
C GLY A 79 -12.03 7.72 -9.53
N ASN A 80 -12.69 7.70 -10.69
CA ASN A 80 -13.92 6.92 -10.88
C ASN A 80 -13.65 5.41 -10.88
N ARG A 81 -12.74 4.95 -11.74
CA ARG A 81 -12.40 3.53 -11.84
C ARG A 81 -11.73 3.02 -10.56
N SER A 82 -10.87 3.83 -9.95
CA SER A 82 -10.24 3.45 -8.69
C SER A 82 -11.23 3.36 -7.53
N GLY A 83 -12.32 4.15 -7.57
CA GLY A 83 -13.43 3.99 -6.64
C GLY A 83 -14.15 2.67 -6.80
N GLN A 84 -14.36 2.23 -8.04
CA GLN A 84 -14.94 0.91 -8.33
C GLN A 84 -14.01 -0.22 -7.87
N ALA A 85 -12.71 -0.05 -8.08
CA ALA A 85 -11.72 -1.02 -7.62
C ALA A 85 -11.70 -1.14 -6.10
N GLU A 86 -11.82 -0.02 -5.39
CA GLU A 86 -11.91 -0.03 -3.93
C GLU A 86 -13.10 -0.88 -3.46
N ILE A 87 -14.26 -0.68 -4.04
CA ILE A 87 -15.47 -1.46 -3.70
C ILE A 87 -15.25 -2.95 -3.98
N ALA A 88 -14.70 -3.27 -5.15
CA ALA A 88 -14.44 -4.65 -5.54
C ALA A 88 -13.46 -5.34 -4.58
N LEU A 89 -12.37 -4.68 -4.21
CA LEU A 89 -11.37 -5.24 -3.32
C LEU A 89 -11.90 -5.43 -1.90
N LYS A 90 -12.64 -4.46 -1.38
CA LYS A 90 -13.27 -4.59 -0.07
C LYS A 90 -14.25 -5.75 -0.01
N SER A 91 -14.97 -6.00 -1.10
CA SER A 91 -15.94 -7.10 -1.14
C SER A 91 -15.29 -8.48 -1.05
N ILE A 92 -14.01 -8.59 -1.35
CA ILE A 92 -13.27 -9.86 -1.24
C ILE A 92 -12.25 -9.84 -0.09
N GLY A 93 -12.40 -8.90 0.84
CA GLY A 93 -11.70 -8.92 2.11
C GLY A 93 -10.51 -7.98 2.25
N TYR A 94 -10.17 -7.21 1.22
CA TYR A 94 -9.10 -6.20 1.31
C TYR A 94 -9.66 -4.94 1.95
N VAL A 95 -9.70 -4.92 3.26
CA VAL A 95 -10.39 -3.88 4.04
C VAL A 95 -9.67 -2.54 4.02
N ASN A 96 -8.37 -2.53 3.71
CA ASN A 96 -7.56 -1.33 3.68
C ASN A 96 -7.28 -0.83 2.27
N ALA A 97 -8.08 -1.23 1.29
CA ALA A 97 -8.03 -0.67 -0.05
C ALA A 97 -8.68 0.71 -0.08
N LYS A 98 -8.01 1.69 -0.70
CA LYS A 98 -8.47 3.07 -0.73
C LYS A 98 -8.23 3.73 -2.08
N ASN A 99 -9.29 4.34 -2.62
CA ASN A 99 -9.19 5.21 -3.78
C ASN A 99 -8.50 6.51 -3.39
N ILE A 100 -7.40 6.85 -4.03
CA ILE A 100 -6.67 8.10 -3.76
C ILE A 100 -6.70 9.09 -4.93
N GLY A 101 -7.57 8.85 -5.90
CA GLY A 101 -7.87 9.83 -6.94
C GLY A 101 -7.21 9.59 -8.29
N GLY A 102 -6.90 10.68 -8.98
CA GLY A 102 -6.30 10.64 -10.29
C GLY A 102 -4.78 10.70 -10.28
N ILE A 103 -4.17 10.27 -11.37
CA ILE A 103 -2.71 10.16 -11.48
C ILE A 103 -1.98 11.48 -11.17
N LYS A 104 -2.52 12.61 -11.61
CA LYS A 104 -1.87 13.90 -11.37
C LYS A 104 -1.91 14.29 -9.89
N GLU A 105 -3.05 14.07 -9.25
CA GLU A 105 -3.21 14.31 -7.82
C GLU A 105 -2.27 13.43 -7.00
N VAL A 106 -2.19 12.15 -7.35
CA VAL A 106 -1.32 11.19 -6.67
C VAL A 106 0.13 11.60 -6.78
N SER A 107 0.56 11.97 -8.00
CA SER A 107 1.94 12.43 -8.24
C SER A 107 2.28 13.61 -7.35
N THR A 108 1.39 14.59 -7.27
CA THR A 108 1.59 15.80 -6.47
C THR A 108 1.55 15.49 -4.97
N ASN A 109 0.54 14.76 -4.51
CA ASN A 109 0.32 14.54 -3.08
C ASN A 109 1.35 13.60 -2.46
N LEU A 110 1.81 12.61 -3.22
CA LEU A 110 2.79 11.64 -2.73
C LEU A 110 4.22 11.98 -3.14
N LEU A 111 4.42 13.05 -3.90
CA LEU A 111 5.73 13.45 -4.40
C LEU A 111 6.42 12.33 -5.19
N LEU A 112 5.64 11.63 -6.02
CA LEU A 112 6.12 10.55 -6.87
C LEU A 112 6.09 10.99 -8.34
N LYS A 113 7.08 10.56 -9.09
CA LYS A 113 7.20 10.92 -10.50
C LYS A 113 6.25 10.11 -11.37
N ILE A 114 5.84 10.72 -12.48
CA ILE A 114 5.16 10.01 -13.56
C ILE A 114 6.23 9.59 -14.55
N LEU A 115 6.37 8.29 -14.76
CA LEU A 115 7.35 7.72 -15.66
C LEU A 115 6.68 7.36 -16.98
N LYS A 116 7.42 7.52 -18.07
CA LYS A 116 6.97 7.10 -19.38
C LYS A 116 7.95 6.08 -19.93
N ASP A 117 7.43 4.93 -20.34
CA ASP A 117 8.23 3.82 -20.86
C ASP A 117 8.72 4.07 -22.29
#